data_852a86f449f17d773f7f3fe2eb330aca
#
_entry.id   852a86f449f17d773f7f3fe2eb330aca
#
_cell.length_a   1.000
_cell.length_b   1.000
_cell.length_c   1.000
_cell.angle_alpha   90.00
_cell.angle_beta   90.00
_cell.angle_gamma   90.00
#
_symmetry.space_group_name_H-M   'P 1'
#
loop_
_entity.id
_entity.type
_entity.pdbx_description
1 polymer ?
#
loop_
_entity_poly.entity_id
_entity_poly.type
_entity_poly.pdbx_seq_one_letter_code
_entity_poly.pdbx_strand_id
1 'polypeptide(L)'
;MENAVWSVIKYTPKHGCSDEFKMALERLAEIMNKPDLTWSLIELDTGEIVQISRIPSIDAIVEGQIAGLEWLDSVDHLLEKDEEGSRTQAYSGLELDAPHSFQVKN
;
A
#
# COMPACT_ATOMS: atom_id res chain seq x y z
N MET A 1 24.50 -4.78 1.67
CA MET A 1 23.25 -4.81 2.44
C MET A 1 22.14 -4.22 1.60
N GLU A 2 21.06 -4.94 1.45
CA GLU A 2 19.94 -4.42 0.69
C GLU A 2 19.16 -3.39 1.51
N ASN A 3 18.79 -2.30 0.88
CA ASN A 3 17.93 -1.32 1.50
C ASN A 3 16.48 -1.79 1.45
N ALA A 4 15.72 -1.44 2.47
CA ALA A 4 14.29 -1.71 2.45
C ALA A 4 13.62 -0.95 1.32
N VAL A 5 12.51 -1.51 0.84
CA VAL A 5 11.68 -0.88 -0.18
C VAL A 5 10.45 -0.31 0.50
N TRP A 6 10.12 0.94 0.20
CA TRP A 6 8.87 1.55 0.65
C TRP A 6 7.88 1.57 -0.49
N SER A 7 6.65 1.23 -0.18
CA SER A 7 5.55 1.27 -1.13
C SER A 7 4.43 2.12 -0.55
N VAL A 8 3.92 3.03 -1.38
CA VAL A 8 2.80 3.89 -1.01
C VAL A 8 1.72 3.67 -2.06
N ILE A 9 0.56 3.20 -1.64
CA ILE A 9 -0.54 2.91 -2.55
C ILE A 9 -1.77 3.68 -2.07
N LYS A 10 -2.35 4.46 -2.97
CA LYS A 10 -3.57 5.20 -2.69
C LYS A 10 -4.75 4.54 -3.40
N TYR A 11 -5.83 4.35 -2.65
CA TYR A 11 -7.09 3.81 -3.13
C TYR A 11 -8.18 4.86 -2.99
N THR A 12 -9.08 4.93 -3.95
CA THR A 12 -10.24 5.80 -3.86
C THR A 12 -11.49 4.95 -3.90
N PRO A 13 -12.07 4.59 -2.74
CA PRO A 13 -13.30 3.80 -2.72
C PRO A 13 -14.45 4.58 -3.37
N LYS A 14 -15.30 3.89 -4.09
CA LYS A 14 -16.50 4.48 -4.66
C LYS A 14 -17.43 4.94 -3.55
N HIS A 15 -18.27 5.92 -3.87
CA HIS A 15 -19.27 6.41 -2.91
C HIS A 15 -20.11 5.25 -2.39
N GLY A 16 -20.20 5.14 -1.06
CA GLY A 16 -20.94 4.07 -0.40
C GLY A 16 -20.19 2.75 -0.26
N CYS A 17 -18.98 2.64 -0.78
CA CYS A 17 -18.19 1.40 -0.74
C CYS A 17 -17.05 1.43 0.27
N SER A 18 -16.89 2.51 1.01
CA SER A 18 -15.74 2.70 1.89
C SER A 18 -15.67 1.63 2.98
N ASP A 19 -16.80 1.32 3.63
CA ASP A 19 -16.79 0.33 4.72
C ASP A 19 -16.48 -1.06 4.19
N GLU A 20 -17.06 -1.42 3.05
CA GLU A 20 -16.80 -2.71 2.43
C GLU A 20 -15.35 -2.83 2.01
N PHE A 21 -14.76 -1.75 1.49
CA PHE A 21 -13.36 -1.74 1.12
C PHE A 21 -12.47 -1.88 2.36
N LYS A 22 -12.80 -1.21 3.46
CA LYS A 22 -12.05 -1.34 4.71
C LYS A 22 -12.07 -2.77 5.24
N MET A 23 -13.20 -3.46 5.11
CA MET A 23 -13.28 -4.87 5.48
C MET A 23 -12.41 -5.74 4.58
N ALA A 24 -12.33 -5.40 3.30
CA ALA A 24 -11.45 -6.11 2.37
C ALA A 24 -9.97 -5.92 2.72
N LEU A 25 -9.61 -4.76 3.26
CA LEU A 25 -8.25 -4.51 3.72
C LEU A 25 -7.84 -5.41 4.88
N GLU A 26 -8.79 -5.83 5.70
CA GLU A 26 -8.52 -6.79 6.76
C GLU A 26 -8.08 -8.13 6.18
N ARG A 27 -8.69 -8.55 5.07
CA ARG A 27 -8.27 -9.77 4.37
C ARG A 27 -6.88 -9.62 3.77
N LEU A 28 -6.58 -8.45 3.24
CA LEU A 28 -5.23 -8.18 2.74
C LEU A 28 -4.21 -8.26 3.85
N ALA A 29 -4.55 -7.79 5.03
CA ALA A 29 -3.66 -7.88 6.19
C ALA A 29 -3.29 -9.32 6.51
N GLU A 30 -4.25 -10.24 6.40
CA GLU A 30 -3.98 -11.67 6.62
C GLU A 30 -3.05 -12.24 5.56
N ILE A 31 -3.26 -11.84 4.29
CA ILE A 31 -2.41 -12.27 3.18
C ILE A 31 -0.98 -11.78 3.36
N MET A 32 -0.83 -10.55 3.84
CA MET A 32 0.47 -9.89 3.99
C MET A 32 1.07 -10.03 5.37
N ASN A 33 0.59 -10.97 6.17
CA ASN A 33 1.07 -11.18 7.52
C ASN A 33 2.44 -11.88 7.51
N LYS A 34 3.49 -11.10 7.33
CA LYS A 34 4.88 -11.57 7.30
C LYS A 34 5.64 -10.88 8.44
N PRO A 35 6.56 -11.59 9.13
CA PRO A 35 7.26 -11.03 10.29
C PRO A 35 8.02 -9.74 10.01
N ASP A 36 8.59 -9.62 8.82
CA ASP A 36 9.46 -8.49 8.49
C ASP A 36 8.74 -7.39 7.70
N LEU A 37 7.45 -7.55 7.48
CA LEU A 37 6.67 -6.56 6.76
C LEU A 37 5.98 -5.63 7.75
N THR A 38 6.26 -4.35 7.63
CA THR A 38 5.57 -3.32 8.41
C THR A 38 4.71 -2.50 7.46
N TRP A 39 3.45 -2.29 7.83
CA TRP A 39 2.58 -1.46 7.02
C TRP A 39 1.55 -0.75 7.87
N SER A 40 1.05 0.35 7.34
CA SER A 40 0.05 1.19 8.01
C SER A 40 -1.00 1.60 7.00
N LEU A 41 -2.21 1.81 7.48
CA LEU A 41 -3.31 2.32 6.68
C LEU A 41 -3.75 3.66 7.25
N ILE A 42 -3.95 4.62 6.35
CA ILE A 42 -4.37 5.97 6.71
C ILE A 42 -5.59 6.32 5.88
N GLU A 43 -6.63 6.82 6.53
CA GLU A 43 -7.76 7.38 5.81
C GLU A 43 -7.60 8.89 5.77
N LEU A 44 -7.62 9.46 4.56
CA LEU A 44 -7.52 10.90 4.37
C LEU A 44 -8.91 11.54 4.60
N ASP A 45 -8.90 12.82 4.86
CA ASP A 45 -10.16 13.57 5.03
C ASP A 45 -11.01 13.59 3.77
N THR A 46 -10.43 13.32 2.62
CA THR A 46 -11.13 13.17 1.35
C THR A 46 -11.85 11.84 1.21
N GLY A 47 -11.61 10.89 2.09
CA GLY A 47 -12.13 9.53 1.98
C GLY A 47 -11.22 8.55 1.26
N GLU A 48 -10.10 9.02 0.71
CA GLU A 48 -9.10 8.16 0.10
C GLU A 48 -8.34 7.40 1.19
N ILE A 49 -7.87 6.20 0.86
CA ILE A 49 -7.12 5.37 1.79
C ILE A 49 -5.72 5.17 1.26
N VAL A 50 -4.73 5.39 2.10
CA VAL A 50 -3.31 5.25 1.76
C VAL A 50 -2.73 4.10 2.54
N GLN A 51 -2.10 3.18 1.83
CA GLN A 51 -1.36 2.06 2.41
C GLN A 51 0.13 2.37 2.28
N ILE A 52 0.82 2.36 3.41
CA ILE A 52 2.26 2.61 3.45
C ILE A 52 2.91 1.33 3.98
N SER A 53 3.82 0.76 3.19
CA SER A 53 4.46 -0.50 3.54
C SER A 53 5.98 -0.36 3.49
N ARG A 54 6.65 -0.94 4.47
CA ARG A 54 8.10 -1.08 4.45
C ARG A 54 8.41 -2.57 4.28
N ILE A 55 9.07 -2.90 3.20
CA ILE A 55 9.32 -4.28 2.79
C ILE A 55 10.82 -4.53 2.84
N PRO A 56 11.28 -5.64 3.46
CA PRO A 56 12.71 -5.82 3.72
C PRO A 56 13.56 -5.95 2.45
N SER A 57 12.98 -6.42 1.35
CA SER A 57 13.75 -6.60 0.13
C SER A 57 12.84 -6.65 -1.09
N ILE A 58 13.44 -6.50 -2.27
CA ILE A 58 12.74 -6.64 -3.54
C ILE A 58 12.20 -8.05 -3.72
N ASP A 59 12.92 -9.05 -3.24
CA ASP A 59 12.48 -10.45 -3.34
C ASP A 59 11.14 -10.66 -2.61
N ALA A 60 10.97 -10.02 -1.47
CA ALA A 60 9.70 -10.11 -0.74
C ALA A 60 8.54 -9.50 -1.52
N ILE A 61 8.78 -8.45 -2.29
CA ILE A 61 7.77 -7.85 -3.17
C ILE A 61 7.36 -8.84 -4.25
N VAL A 62 8.33 -9.46 -4.90
CA VAL A 62 8.06 -10.42 -5.97
C VAL A 62 7.24 -11.60 -5.45
N GLU A 63 7.57 -12.12 -4.27
CA GLU A 63 6.84 -13.22 -3.67
C GLU A 63 5.38 -12.89 -3.40
N GLY A 64 5.09 -11.66 -2.97
CA GLY A 64 3.73 -11.26 -2.63
C GLY A 64 2.91 -10.72 -3.78
N GLN A 65 3.51 -10.53 -4.95
CA GLN A 65 2.87 -9.81 -6.04
C GLN A 65 1.61 -10.48 -6.58
N ILE A 66 1.64 -11.79 -6.75
CA ILE A 66 0.50 -12.52 -7.30
C ILE A 66 -0.69 -12.45 -6.35
N ALA A 67 -0.47 -12.72 -5.07
CA ALA A 67 -1.55 -12.66 -4.07
C ALA A 67 -2.12 -11.25 -3.95
N GLY A 68 -1.25 -10.24 -4.03
CA GLY A 68 -1.67 -8.84 -4.00
C GLY A 68 -2.53 -8.46 -5.18
N LEU A 69 -2.17 -8.92 -6.39
CA LEU A 69 -2.96 -8.66 -7.59
C LEU A 69 -4.30 -9.39 -7.55
N GLU A 70 -4.33 -10.62 -7.07
CA GLU A 70 -5.58 -11.36 -6.91
C GLU A 70 -6.52 -10.66 -5.94
N TRP A 71 -5.99 -10.17 -4.83
CA TRP A 71 -6.79 -9.40 -3.87
C TRP A 71 -7.34 -8.13 -4.52
N LEU A 72 -6.48 -7.41 -5.25
CA LEU A 72 -6.86 -6.17 -5.90
C LEU A 72 -7.96 -6.40 -6.95
N ASP A 73 -7.85 -7.48 -7.71
CA ASP A 73 -8.90 -7.87 -8.65
C ASP A 73 -10.23 -8.13 -7.94
N SER A 74 -10.19 -8.70 -6.75
CA SER A 74 -11.40 -9.00 -5.98
C SER A 74 -12.12 -7.76 -5.46
N VAL A 75 -11.42 -6.63 -5.36
CA VAL A 75 -11.99 -5.37 -4.86
C VAL A 75 -12.10 -4.30 -5.94
N ASP A 76 -11.77 -4.62 -7.17
CA ASP A 76 -11.79 -3.67 -8.28
C ASP A 76 -13.11 -2.91 -8.39
N HIS A 77 -14.22 -3.61 -8.18
CA HIS A 77 -15.56 -3.02 -8.28
C HIS A 77 -15.87 -1.99 -7.19
N LEU A 78 -15.07 -1.94 -6.13
CA LEU A 78 -15.25 -1.01 -5.02
C LEU A 78 -14.46 0.29 -5.21
N LEU A 79 -13.61 0.35 -6.23
CA LEU A 79 -12.65 1.44 -6.39
C LEU A 79 -12.97 2.31 -7.61
N GLU A 80 -12.82 3.62 -7.42
CA GLU A 80 -12.82 4.58 -8.52
C GLU A 80 -11.56 4.35 -9.36
N LYS A 81 -11.69 4.63 -10.65
CA LYS A 81 -10.55 4.56 -11.56
C LYS A 81 -10.20 5.97 -12.02
N ASP A 82 -8.91 6.22 -12.19
CA ASP A 82 -8.44 7.50 -12.69
C ASP A 82 -8.65 7.62 -14.20
N GLU A 83 -8.20 8.72 -14.79
CA GLU A 83 -8.37 8.99 -16.22
C GLU A 83 -7.70 7.94 -17.10
N GLU A 84 -6.67 7.27 -16.59
CA GLU A 84 -5.96 6.23 -17.31
C GLU A 84 -6.55 4.84 -17.06
N GLY A 85 -7.60 4.76 -16.26
CA GLY A 85 -8.24 3.50 -15.91
C GLY A 85 -7.57 2.75 -14.77
N SER A 86 -6.64 3.38 -14.07
CA SER A 86 -5.97 2.78 -12.91
C SER A 86 -6.83 2.85 -11.66
N ARG A 87 -6.93 1.73 -10.99
CA ARG A 87 -7.68 1.60 -9.73
C ARG A 87 -6.86 1.95 -8.49
N THR A 88 -5.55 2.13 -8.66
CA THR A 88 -4.67 2.57 -7.58
C THR A 88 -3.69 3.59 -8.11
N GLN A 89 -3.15 4.40 -7.20
CA GLN A 89 -2.00 5.24 -7.47
C GLN A 89 -0.89 4.74 -6.56
N ALA A 90 0.16 4.20 -7.16
CA ALA A 90 1.20 3.50 -6.41
C ALA A 90 2.56 4.12 -6.69
N TYR A 91 3.33 4.25 -5.62
CA TYR A 91 4.69 4.76 -5.65
C TYR A 91 5.57 3.84 -4.84
N SER A 92 6.79 3.60 -5.30
CA SER A 92 7.74 2.82 -4.54
C SER A 92 9.13 3.38 -4.69
N GLY A 93 9.98 3.10 -3.72
CA GLY A 93 11.34 3.57 -3.72
C GLY A 93 12.18 2.85 -2.68
N LEU A 94 13.47 3.04 -2.78
CA LEU A 94 14.42 2.47 -1.83
C LEU A 94 14.59 3.41 -0.64
N GLU A 95 14.67 2.82 0.55
CA GLU A 95 14.97 3.58 1.75
C GLU A 95 16.35 4.20 1.61
N LEU A 96 16.43 5.48 1.95
CA LEU A 96 17.70 6.17 1.86
C LEU A 96 18.59 5.85 3.06
N ASP A 97 19.87 5.75 2.80
CA ASP A 97 20.87 5.33 3.78
C ASP A 97 21.61 6.51 4.38
N ALA A 98 20.96 7.64 4.49
CA ALA A 98 21.57 8.87 5.00
C ALA A 98 20.64 9.57 5.99
N PRO A 99 20.40 8.95 7.14
CA PRO A 99 19.40 9.47 8.10
C PRO A 99 19.69 10.88 8.60
N HIS A 100 20.94 11.28 8.62
CA HIS A 100 21.31 12.61 9.09
C HIS A 100 20.78 13.75 8.22
N SER A 101 20.56 13.45 6.94
CA SER A 101 20.09 14.45 5.99
C SER A 101 18.65 14.90 6.26
N PHE A 102 17.92 14.11 7.02
CA PHE A 102 16.50 14.33 7.23
C PHE A 102 16.14 14.64 8.67
N GLN A 103 17.15 14.78 9.52
CA GLN A 103 16.89 15.14 10.92
C GLN A 103 16.54 16.61 11.03
N VAL A 104 15.44 16.87 11.71
CA VAL A 104 15.05 18.23 12.01
C VAL A 104 15.92 18.73 13.15
N LYS A 105 16.62 19.82 12.91
CA LYS A 105 17.42 20.46 13.95
C LYS A 105 16.58 21.51 14.63
N ASN A 106 16.37 21.30 15.88
CA ASN A 106 15.63 22.23 16.71
C ASN A 106 16.59 23.01 17.60
#